data_5aa6297d3c40db040f3e6562a63cd75f
#
_entry.id   5aa6297d3c40db040f3e6562a63cd75f
#
_cell.length_a   1.000
_cell.length_b   1.000
_cell.length_c   1.000
_cell.angle_alpha   90.00
_cell.angle_beta   90.00
_cell.angle_gamma   90.00
#
_symmetry.space_group_name_H-M   'P 1'
#
loop_
_entity.id
_entity.type
_entity.pdbx_description
1 polymer ?
#
loop_
_entity_poly.entity_id
_entity_poly.type
_entity_poly.pdbx_seq_one_letter_code
_entity_poly.pdbx_strand_id
1 'polypeptide(L)'
;MKEYLAIVTAEHAYLRAEAENENGENLSGIEDEIFSGWAVKVLEKLPGKQYLKIETHYGYSGYVKEEEIKPITEDELEKRQDKDRFFRLGISEADLLDAPKVQGLPLELLLKSCIVELLEKEVVPGWSKVRRGAGREGFIHTVNLRERKEDDGYLSEKNTEGKGYFHAMRQRLAVEEETFRERI
;
A
#
# COMPACT_ATOMS: atom_id res chain seq x y z
N MET A 1 3.53 24.98 4.15
CA MET A 1 3.86 23.70 4.81
C MET A 1 4.98 23.05 4.02
N LYS A 2 5.94 22.45 4.71
CA LYS A 2 7.02 21.71 4.03
C LYS A 2 6.49 20.33 3.59
N GLU A 3 6.83 19.89 2.38
CA GLU A 3 6.54 18.54 1.91
C GLU A 3 7.13 17.48 2.85
N TYR A 4 6.46 16.33 2.98
CA TYR A 4 6.94 15.21 3.80
C TYR A 4 6.53 13.87 3.22
N LEU A 5 7.19 12.81 3.68
CA LEU A 5 6.93 11.44 3.27
C LEU A 5 5.88 10.79 4.16
N ALA A 6 5.07 9.93 3.58
CA ALA A 6 4.09 9.13 4.31
C ALA A 6 3.92 7.75 3.68
N ILE A 7 3.33 6.83 4.43
CA ILE A 7 2.85 5.54 3.90
C ILE A 7 1.35 5.43 4.05
N VAL A 8 0.70 4.71 3.15
CA VAL A 8 -0.70 4.35 3.25
C VAL A 8 -0.88 3.34 4.37
N THR A 9 -1.74 3.64 5.33
CA THR A 9 -2.07 2.78 6.48
C THR A 9 -3.45 2.15 6.38
N ALA A 10 -4.36 2.73 5.60
CA ALA A 10 -5.62 2.09 5.23
C ALA A 10 -5.38 0.83 4.40
N GLU A 11 -6.35 -0.07 4.32
CA GLU A 11 -6.29 -1.24 3.43
C GLU A 11 -6.08 -0.81 1.99
N HIS A 12 -6.86 0.17 1.56
CA HIS A 12 -6.69 0.94 0.35
C HIS A 12 -7.28 2.34 0.55
N ALA A 13 -6.87 3.27 -0.30
CA ALA A 13 -7.41 4.62 -0.32
C ALA A 13 -7.67 5.06 -1.76
N TYR A 14 -8.74 5.80 -1.97
CA TYR A 14 -9.01 6.43 -3.26
C TYR A 14 -8.27 7.76 -3.37
N LEU A 15 -7.55 7.90 -4.45
CA LEU A 15 -6.97 9.18 -4.85
C LEU A 15 -8.07 10.01 -5.52
N ARG A 16 -8.46 11.12 -4.91
CA ARG A 16 -9.53 11.99 -5.38
C ARG A 16 -8.99 13.15 -6.21
N ALA A 17 -9.80 13.64 -7.15
CA ALA A 17 -9.43 14.78 -7.99
C ALA A 17 -9.29 16.08 -7.19
N GLU A 18 -10.11 16.26 -6.15
CA GLU A 18 -10.14 17.45 -5.31
C GLU A 18 -10.28 17.09 -3.83
N ALA A 19 -10.02 18.05 -2.96
CA ALA A 19 -10.33 17.93 -1.54
C ALA A 19 -11.85 17.96 -1.30
N GLU A 20 -12.27 17.68 -0.07
CA GLU A 20 -13.67 17.76 0.33
C GLU A 20 -14.23 19.19 0.20
N ASN A 21 -15.55 19.27 0.00
CA ASN A 21 -16.28 20.52 -0.01
C ASN A 21 -16.40 21.16 1.40
N GLU A 22 -17.13 22.25 1.54
CA GLU A 22 -17.34 22.95 2.81
C GLU A 22 -18.12 22.12 3.85
N ASN A 23 -18.90 21.14 3.38
CA ASN A 23 -19.69 20.23 4.23
C ASN A 23 -18.87 18.99 4.66
N GLY A 24 -17.61 18.88 4.27
CA GLY A 24 -16.75 17.72 4.57
C GLY A 24 -17.00 16.51 3.66
N GLU A 25 -17.75 16.66 2.58
CA GLU A 25 -18.05 15.61 1.62
C GLU A 25 -17.09 15.68 0.43
N ASN A 26 -16.57 14.54 0.00
CA ASN A 26 -15.78 14.47 -1.23
C ASN A 26 -16.62 13.89 -2.37
N LEU A 27 -17.12 14.77 -3.22
CA LEU A 27 -17.93 14.44 -4.39
C LEU A 27 -17.11 14.45 -5.70
N SER A 28 -15.79 14.67 -5.60
CA SER A 28 -14.92 14.67 -6.77
C SER A 28 -14.70 13.26 -7.32
N GLY A 29 -14.21 13.18 -8.56
CA GLY A 29 -13.89 11.92 -9.21
C GLY A 29 -12.80 11.12 -8.50
N ILE A 30 -12.84 9.81 -8.66
CA ILE A 30 -11.76 8.90 -8.25
C ILE A 30 -10.75 8.86 -9.40
N GLU A 31 -9.54 9.32 -9.14
CA GLU A 31 -8.46 9.36 -10.11
C GLU A 31 -7.63 8.09 -10.11
N ASP A 32 -7.46 7.49 -8.93
CA ASP A 32 -6.67 6.27 -8.76
C ASP A 32 -6.99 5.60 -7.42
N GLU A 33 -6.32 4.49 -7.17
CA GLU A 33 -6.41 3.72 -5.93
C GLU A 33 -5.01 3.35 -5.47
N ILE A 34 -4.73 3.60 -4.19
CA ILE A 34 -3.44 3.31 -3.56
C ILE A 34 -3.64 2.33 -2.40
N PHE A 35 -2.62 1.53 -2.11
CA PHE A 35 -2.73 0.38 -1.21
C PHE A 35 -1.85 0.50 0.01
N SER A 36 -2.22 -0.24 1.05
CA SER A 36 -1.48 -0.31 2.32
C SER A 36 0.02 -0.55 2.09
N GLY A 37 0.84 0.22 2.79
CA GLY A 37 2.28 0.14 2.72
C GLY A 37 2.92 0.90 1.55
N TRP A 38 2.14 1.48 0.63
CA TRP A 38 2.67 2.32 -0.43
C TRP A 38 3.20 3.63 0.12
N ALA A 39 4.37 4.05 -0.33
CA ALA A 39 4.93 5.35 0.01
C ALA A 39 4.35 6.44 -0.90
N VAL A 40 4.05 7.56 -0.29
CA VAL A 40 3.54 8.77 -0.94
C VAL A 40 4.27 9.99 -0.42
N LYS A 41 4.27 11.05 -1.20
CA LYS A 41 4.78 12.36 -0.81
C LYS A 41 3.62 13.30 -0.55
N VAL A 42 3.53 13.86 0.64
CA VAL A 42 2.51 14.88 0.95
C VAL A 42 3.02 16.22 0.48
N LEU A 43 2.28 16.83 -0.43
CA LEU A 43 2.63 18.12 -1.06
C LEU A 43 2.01 19.30 -0.33
N GLU A 44 0.75 19.16 0.07
CA GLU A 44 -0.03 20.27 0.62
C GLU A 44 -1.12 19.80 1.56
N LYS A 45 -1.35 20.60 2.60
CA LYS A 45 -2.53 20.50 3.47
C LYS A 45 -3.25 21.85 3.47
N LEU A 46 -4.48 21.87 2.98
CA LEU A 46 -5.31 23.06 3.03
C LEU A 46 -5.87 23.24 4.45
N PRO A 47 -5.86 24.48 4.99
CA PRO A 47 -6.41 24.77 6.32
C PRO A 47 -7.87 24.32 6.46
N GLY A 48 -8.18 23.61 7.57
CA GLY A 48 -9.53 23.12 7.87
C GLY A 48 -10.02 21.95 7.02
N LYS A 49 -9.18 21.40 6.15
CA LYS A 49 -9.50 20.25 5.31
C LYS A 49 -8.94 18.94 5.91
N GLN A 50 -9.66 17.84 5.71
CA GLN A 50 -9.27 16.51 6.11
C GLN A 50 -8.46 15.79 5.01
N TYR A 51 -8.56 16.26 3.77
CA TYR A 51 -7.82 15.71 2.64
C TYR A 51 -6.51 16.45 2.44
N LEU A 52 -5.47 15.66 2.15
CA LEU A 52 -4.13 16.10 1.82
C LEU A 52 -3.88 15.90 0.33
N LYS A 53 -3.19 16.85 -0.30
CA LYS A 53 -2.66 16.64 -1.63
C LYS A 53 -1.39 15.82 -1.54
N ILE A 54 -1.35 14.71 -2.25
CA ILE A 54 -0.22 13.80 -2.30
C ILE A 54 0.26 13.57 -3.73
N GLU A 55 1.49 13.09 -3.84
CA GLU A 55 2.05 12.49 -5.05
C GLU A 55 2.39 11.02 -4.77
N THR A 56 1.97 10.16 -5.67
CA THR A 56 2.26 8.72 -5.62
C THR A 56 3.71 8.42 -6.02
N HIS A 57 4.18 7.20 -5.74
CA HIS A 57 5.53 6.76 -6.13
C HIS A 57 5.76 6.73 -7.65
N TYR A 58 4.69 6.77 -8.45
CA TYR A 58 4.75 6.85 -9.92
C TYR A 58 4.40 8.25 -10.46
N GLY A 59 4.42 9.28 -9.59
CA GLY A 59 4.35 10.69 -10.01
C GLY A 59 2.94 11.21 -10.28
N TYR A 60 1.89 10.53 -9.83
CA TYR A 60 0.51 11.00 -9.99
C TYR A 60 0.03 11.71 -8.74
N SER A 61 -0.62 12.86 -8.89
CA SER A 61 -1.09 13.69 -7.78
C SER A 61 -2.60 13.61 -7.59
N GLY A 62 -3.04 13.70 -6.35
CA GLY A 62 -4.46 13.76 -5.98
C GLY A 62 -4.62 13.92 -4.48
N TYR A 63 -5.84 13.72 -4.00
CA TYR A 63 -6.20 13.97 -2.60
C TYR A 63 -6.62 12.68 -1.90
N VAL A 64 -6.07 12.47 -0.70
CA VAL A 64 -6.43 11.37 0.21
C VAL A 64 -6.73 11.90 1.60
N LYS A 65 -7.51 11.18 2.39
CA LYS A 65 -7.76 11.55 3.78
C LYS A 65 -6.49 11.42 4.62
N GLU A 66 -6.28 12.40 5.49
CA GLU A 66 -5.14 12.39 6.42
C GLU A 66 -5.09 11.13 7.29
N GLU A 67 -6.23 10.62 7.72
CA GLU A 67 -6.33 9.39 8.52
C GLU A 67 -5.92 8.10 7.81
N GLU A 68 -5.85 8.13 6.47
CA GLU A 68 -5.50 6.97 5.64
C GLU A 68 -3.99 6.83 5.42
N ILE A 69 -3.21 7.81 5.87
CA ILE A 69 -1.76 7.83 5.73
C ILE A 69 -1.06 8.14 7.05
N LYS A 70 0.21 7.76 7.15
CA LYS A 70 1.07 8.03 8.31
C LYS A 70 2.40 8.60 7.86
N PRO A 71 2.87 9.72 8.45
CA PRO A 71 4.19 10.24 8.18
C PRO A 71 5.29 9.22 8.46
N ILE A 72 6.31 9.22 7.62
CA ILE A 72 7.55 8.43 7.80
C ILE A 72 8.77 9.33 7.59
N THR A 73 9.92 8.87 8.08
CA THR A 73 11.21 9.52 7.84
C THR A 73 11.83 9.03 6.53
N GLU A 74 12.86 9.76 6.05
CA GLU A 74 13.66 9.32 4.90
C GLU A 74 14.37 7.99 5.18
N ASP A 75 14.86 7.78 6.42
CA ASP A 75 15.47 6.52 6.83
C ASP A 75 14.47 5.34 6.77
N GLU A 76 13.22 5.57 7.14
CA GLU A 76 12.16 4.55 7.01
C GLU A 76 11.84 4.26 5.55
N LEU A 77 11.82 5.28 4.69
CA LEU A 77 11.65 5.09 3.25
C LEU A 77 12.81 4.27 2.65
N GLU A 78 14.04 4.58 3.02
CA GLU A 78 15.23 3.86 2.56
C GLU A 78 15.20 2.38 2.98
N LYS A 79 14.85 2.10 4.24
CA LYS A 79 14.67 0.71 4.72
C LYS A 79 13.63 -0.06 3.92
N ARG A 80 12.57 0.61 3.46
CA ARG A 80 11.50 0.00 2.65
C ARG A 80 11.92 -0.37 1.23
N GLN A 81 13.08 0.07 0.78
CA GLN A 81 13.66 -0.33 -0.51
C GLN A 81 14.31 -1.72 -0.46
N ASP A 82 14.53 -2.26 0.73
CA ASP A 82 15.06 -3.61 0.91
C ASP A 82 14.06 -4.68 0.42
N LYS A 83 14.38 -5.28 -0.73
CA LYS A 83 13.55 -6.29 -1.39
C LYS A 83 13.52 -7.64 -0.67
N ASP A 84 14.49 -7.89 0.20
CA ASP A 84 14.53 -9.11 1.03
C ASP A 84 13.68 -8.96 2.29
N ARG A 85 13.24 -7.74 2.59
CA ARG A 85 12.46 -7.42 3.78
C ARG A 85 11.04 -6.98 3.47
N PHE A 86 10.80 -6.29 2.35
CA PHE A 86 9.48 -5.78 1.98
C PHE A 86 8.96 -6.49 0.74
N PHE A 87 7.78 -7.06 0.87
CA PHE A 87 7.12 -7.88 -0.15
C PHE A 87 5.75 -7.30 -0.49
N ARG A 88 5.29 -7.56 -1.71
CA ARG A 88 3.91 -7.29 -2.12
C ARG A 88 3.04 -8.53 -1.96
N LEU A 89 1.75 -8.32 -1.72
CA LEU A 89 0.78 -9.38 -1.76
C LEU A 89 0.52 -9.78 -3.22
N GLY A 90 0.73 -11.06 -3.53
CA GLY A 90 0.60 -11.62 -4.88
C GLY A 90 -0.74 -12.29 -5.16
N ILE A 91 -1.69 -12.22 -4.25
CA ILE A 91 -3.06 -12.77 -4.37
C ILE A 91 -4.08 -11.63 -4.24
N SER A 92 -5.31 -11.84 -4.69
CA SER A 92 -6.36 -10.83 -4.66
C SER A 92 -6.61 -10.26 -3.27
N GLU A 93 -6.68 -11.14 -2.28
CA GLU A 93 -6.82 -10.81 -0.88
C GLU A 93 -6.33 -11.97 0.00
N ALA A 94 -5.93 -11.67 1.23
CA ALA A 94 -5.58 -12.65 2.23
C ALA A 94 -5.86 -12.11 3.63
N ASP A 95 -6.23 -12.98 4.56
CA ASP A 95 -6.33 -12.61 5.95
C ASP A 95 -4.94 -12.61 6.61
N LEU A 96 -4.67 -11.57 7.38
CA LEU A 96 -3.60 -11.54 8.35
C LEU A 96 -4.09 -12.27 9.62
N LEU A 97 -3.48 -13.37 9.97
CA LEU A 97 -3.95 -14.23 11.06
C LEU A 97 -3.15 -14.01 12.36
N ASP A 98 -3.77 -14.30 13.49
CA ASP A 98 -3.12 -14.25 14.82
C ASP A 98 -2.18 -15.43 15.09
N ALA A 99 -2.28 -16.50 14.30
CA ALA A 99 -1.47 -17.69 14.44
C ALA A 99 -1.09 -18.29 13.06
N PRO A 100 0.07 -18.95 12.93
CA PRO A 100 0.53 -19.55 11.68
C PRO A 100 -0.15 -20.88 11.37
N LYS A 101 -1.46 -20.86 11.23
CA LYS A 101 -2.31 -22.02 10.93
C LYS A 101 -3.63 -21.59 10.30
N VAL A 102 -4.24 -22.48 9.54
CA VAL A 102 -5.50 -22.21 8.83
C VAL A 102 -6.64 -21.81 9.78
N GLN A 103 -6.64 -22.31 11.01
CA GLN A 103 -7.63 -21.97 12.04
C GLN A 103 -7.29 -20.69 12.83
N GLY A 104 -6.24 -19.97 12.46
CA GLY A 104 -5.93 -18.68 13.05
C GLY A 104 -7.09 -17.69 12.90
N LEU A 105 -7.26 -16.81 13.88
CA LEU A 105 -8.29 -15.77 13.81
C LEU A 105 -7.86 -14.64 12.89
N PRO A 106 -8.72 -14.20 11.96
CA PRO A 106 -8.44 -13.04 11.12
C PRO A 106 -8.30 -11.77 11.97
N LEU A 107 -7.18 -11.09 11.81
CA LEU A 107 -6.91 -9.79 12.44
C LEU A 107 -7.28 -8.65 11.51
N GLU A 108 -6.88 -8.75 10.26
CA GLU A 108 -7.10 -7.76 9.21
C GLU A 108 -7.10 -8.42 7.84
N LEU A 109 -7.76 -7.75 6.89
CA LEU A 109 -7.73 -8.11 5.48
C LEU A 109 -6.54 -7.40 4.80
N LEU A 110 -5.77 -8.14 4.03
CA LEU A 110 -4.75 -7.63 3.14
C LEU A 110 -5.23 -7.72 1.70
N LEU A 111 -5.18 -6.60 0.99
CA LEU A 111 -5.58 -6.53 -0.41
C LEU A 111 -4.37 -6.69 -1.34
N LYS A 112 -4.65 -7.05 -2.60
CA LYS A 112 -3.64 -7.16 -3.65
C LYS A 112 -2.78 -5.91 -3.76
N SER A 113 -1.53 -6.09 -4.09
CA SER A 113 -0.52 -5.03 -4.25
C SER A 113 -0.12 -4.30 -2.96
N CYS A 114 -0.72 -4.60 -1.80
CA CYS A 114 -0.23 -4.04 -0.54
C CYS A 114 1.22 -4.48 -0.28
N ILE A 115 1.96 -3.63 0.42
CA ILE A 115 3.35 -3.90 0.83
C ILE A 115 3.38 -4.22 2.32
N VAL A 116 3.98 -5.35 2.66
CA VAL A 116 4.20 -5.79 4.02
C VAL A 116 5.69 -5.97 4.31
N GLU A 117 6.06 -5.80 5.56
CA GLU A 117 7.40 -6.10 6.05
C GLU A 117 7.46 -7.56 6.50
N LEU A 118 8.39 -8.33 5.95
CA LEU A 118 8.68 -9.69 6.41
C LEU A 118 9.50 -9.61 7.70
N LEU A 119 8.94 -10.09 8.80
CA LEU A 119 9.62 -10.13 10.10
C LEU A 119 10.35 -11.46 10.30
N GLU A 120 9.71 -12.56 9.96
CA GLU A 120 10.28 -13.89 10.09
C GLU A 120 9.70 -14.81 9.00
N LYS A 121 10.58 -15.35 8.16
CA LYS A 121 10.21 -16.27 7.09
C LYS A 121 10.04 -17.68 7.63
N GLU A 122 8.95 -18.35 7.21
CA GLU A 122 8.74 -19.76 7.54
C GLU A 122 8.82 -20.06 9.06
N VAL A 123 8.11 -19.28 9.88
CA VAL A 123 8.01 -19.54 11.35
C VAL A 123 7.53 -20.97 11.66
N VAL A 124 6.66 -21.47 10.80
CA VAL A 124 6.36 -22.88 10.57
C VAL A 124 6.27 -23.10 9.07
N PRO A 125 6.44 -24.33 8.54
CA PRO A 125 6.39 -24.58 7.11
C PRO A 125 5.14 -23.97 6.43
N GLY A 126 5.38 -23.12 5.42
CA GLY A 126 4.33 -22.44 4.65
C GLY A 126 3.78 -21.15 5.26
N TRP A 127 4.21 -20.74 6.45
CA TRP A 127 3.73 -19.55 7.15
C TRP A 127 4.84 -18.60 7.54
N SER A 128 4.66 -17.32 7.23
CA SER A 128 5.60 -16.24 7.59
C SER A 128 4.93 -15.20 8.45
N LYS A 129 5.72 -14.57 9.33
CA LYS A 129 5.29 -13.44 10.14
C LYS A 129 5.59 -12.14 9.41
N VAL A 130 4.59 -11.29 9.30
CA VAL A 130 4.67 -10.00 8.61
C VAL A 130 4.11 -8.87 9.46
N ARG A 131 4.48 -7.64 9.10
CA ARG A 131 3.90 -6.40 9.63
C ARG A 131 3.30 -5.60 8.49
N ARG A 132 2.05 -5.21 8.62
CA ARG A 132 1.42 -4.32 7.64
C ARG A 132 1.77 -2.85 7.88
N GLY A 133 1.43 -1.98 6.91
CA GLY A 133 1.77 -0.55 6.94
C GLY A 133 1.28 0.20 8.19
N ALA A 134 0.13 -0.15 8.74
CA ALA A 134 -0.39 0.43 9.99
C ALA A 134 0.30 -0.08 11.27
N GLY A 135 1.20 -1.06 11.15
CA GLY A 135 2.00 -1.59 12.26
C GLY A 135 1.51 -2.90 12.86
N ARG A 136 0.31 -3.40 12.48
CA ARG A 136 -0.17 -4.69 12.98
C ARG A 136 0.68 -5.84 12.44
N GLU A 137 1.05 -6.74 13.33
CA GLU A 137 1.78 -7.96 13.03
C GLU A 137 0.83 -9.17 13.00
N GLY A 138 1.16 -10.15 12.19
CA GLY A 138 0.43 -11.41 12.10
C GLY A 138 1.09 -12.36 11.11
N PHE A 139 0.35 -13.39 10.74
CA PHE A 139 0.84 -14.50 9.93
C PHE A 139 0.07 -14.59 8.62
N ILE A 140 0.81 -14.91 7.56
CA ILE A 140 0.30 -15.10 6.21
C ILE A 140 0.95 -16.32 5.58
N HIS A 141 0.28 -16.97 4.64
CA HIS A 141 0.92 -17.99 3.82
C HIS A 141 2.11 -17.39 3.06
N THR A 142 3.28 -17.97 3.18
CA THR A 142 4.51 -17.49 2.52
C THR A 142 4.34 -17.42 0.99
N VAL A 143 3.58 -18.36 0.41
CA VAL A 143 3.29 -18.41 -1.02
C VAL A 143 2.54 -17.17 -1.54
N ASN A 144 1.85 -16.43 -0.68
CA ASN A 144 1.15 -15.20 -1.05
C ASN A 144 2.07 -13.98 -1.15
N LEU A 145 3.31 -14.08 -0.68
CA LEU A 145 4.30 -13.02 -0.78
C LEU A 145 5.02 -13.09 -2.13
N ARG A 146 5.17 -11.93 -2.76
CA ARG A 146 5.91 -11.75 -4.02
C ARG A 146 6.99 -10.70 -3.84
N GLU A 147 8.10 -10.94 -4.49
CA GLU A 147 9.14 -9.94 -4.61
C GLU A 147 8.59 -8.66 -5.27
N ARG A 148 8.93 -7.51 -4.71
CA ARG A 148 8.58 -6.23 -5.32
C ARG A 148 9.42 -5.98 -6.55
N LYS A 149 8.80 -5.32 -7.55
CA LYS A 149 9.51 -4.70 -8.65
C LYS A 149 10.17 -3.41 -8.17
N GLU A 150 11.07 -2.87 -8.98
CA GLU A 150 11.88 -1.70 -8.61
C GLU A 150 11.06 -0.49 -8.14
N ASP A 151 9.90 -0.28 -8.74
CA ASP A 151 9.01 0.87 -8.48
C ASP A 151 7.75 0.54 -7.67
N ASP A 152 7.62 -0.70 -7.19
CA ASP A 152 6.44 -1.11 -6.44
C ASP A 152 6.41 -0.49 -5.03
N GLY A 153 5.45 0.40 -4.81
CA GLY A 153 5.05 0.88 -3.49
C GLY A 153 6.05 1.77 -2.77
N TYR A 154 7.08 2.29 -3.42
CA TYR A 154 8.00 3.26 -2.83
C TYR A 154 8.40 4.36 -3.80
N LEU A 155 8.79 5.50 -3.26
CA LEU A 155 9.22 6.65 -4.04
C LEU A 155 10.58 6.40 -4.68
N SER A 156 10.66 6.65 -5.97
CA SER A 156 11.88 6.56 -6.78
C SER A 156 12.12 7.90 -7.47
N GLU A 157 13.38 8.25 -7.69
CA GLU A 157 13.74 9.43 -8.51
C GLU A 157 13.31 9.28 -9.97
N LYS A 158 13.03 8.06 -10.39
CA LYS A 158 12.54 7.75 -11.75
C LYS A 158 11.02 7.80 -11.80
N ASN A 159 10.43 8.94 -11.46
CA ASN A 159 9.01 9.14 -11.63
C ASN A 159 8.63 9.01 -13.11
N THR A 160 7.70 8.14 -13.38
CA THR A 160 7.08 8.04 -14.68
C THR A 160 5.77 8.82 -14.65
N GLU A 161 5.73 9.95 -15.33
CA GLU A 161 4.55 10.79 -15.43
C GLU A 161 3.32 10.04 -15.97
N GLY A 162 2.15 10.38 -15.43
CA GLY A 162 0.87 10.14 -16.08
C GLY A 162 0.34 8.72 -16.09
N LYS A 163 0.60 7.91 -15.07
CA LYS A 163 0.09 6.52 -15.03
C LYS A 163 -1.17 6.32 -14.20
N GLY A 164 -1.48 7.18 -13.24
CA GLY A 164 -2.71 7.22 -12.46
C GLY A 164 -3.48 5.90 -12.33
N TYR A 165 -4.80 5.99 -12.46
CA TYR A 165 -5.73 4.86 -12.37
C TYR A 165 -5.33 3.64 -13.21
N PHE A 166 -4.85 3.87 -14.43
CA PHE A 166 -4.41 2.78 -15.31
C PHE A 166 -3.19 2.03 -14.78
N HIS A 167 -2.30 2.71 -14.06
CA HIS A 167 -1.14 2.06 -13.44
C HIS A 167 -1.58 1.10 -12.33
N ALA A 168 -2.41 1.55 -11.41
CA ALA A 168 -2.96 0.72 -10.35
C ALA A 168 -3.78 -0.46 -10.90
N MET A 169 -4.60 -0.22 -11.91
CA MET A 169 -5.36 -1.28 -12.60
C MET A 169 -4.44 -2.33 -13.22
N ARG A 170 -3.36 -1.93 -13.89
CA ARG A 170 -2.38 -2.87 -14.46
C ARG A 170 -1.70 -3.71 -13.39
N GLN A 171 -1.35 -3.13 -12.25
CA GLN A 171 -0.77 -3.89 -11.15
C GLN A 171 -1.76 -4.93 -10.61
N ARG A 172 -3.02 -4.58 -10.47
CA ARG A 172 -4.07 -5.53 -10.07
C ARG A 172 -4.21 -6.68 -11.05
N LEU A 173 -4.33 -6.38 -12.34
CA LEU A 173 -4.46 -7.39 -13.39
C LEU A 173 -3.25 -8.32 -13.41
N ALA A 174 -2.03 -7.80 -13.25
CA ALA A 174 -0.83 -8.61 -13.19
C ALA A 174 -0.85 -9.59 -12.00
N VAL A 175 -1.28 -9.12 -10.82
CA VAL A 175 -1.44 -9.97 -9.62
C VAL A 175 -2.49 -11.05 -9.83
N GLU A 176 -3.63 -10.72 -10.43
CA GLU A 176 -4.69 -11.67 -10.75
C GLU A 176 -4.23 -12.72 -11.74
N GLU A 177 -3.49 -12.33 -12.77
CA GLU A 177 -2.92 -13.25 -13.77
C GLU A 177 -1.89 -14.21 -13.15
N GLU A 178 -1.00 -13.70 -12.31
CA GLU A 178 -0.05 -14.54 -11.57
C GLU A 178 -0.79 -15.57 -10.69
N THR A 179 -1.78 -15.11 -9.93
CA THR A 179 -2.60 -15.97 -9.06
C THR A 179 -3.32 -17.06 -9.85
N PHE A 180 -3.85 -16.72 -11.03
CA PHE A 180 -4.53 -17.68 -11.90
C PHE A 180 -3.56 -18.75 -12.43
N ARG A 181 -2.39 -18.34 -12.90
CA ARG A 181 -1.35 -19.27 -13.41
C ARG A 181 -0.89 -20.26 -12.35
N GLU A 182 -0.80 -19.84 -11.09
CA GLU A 182 -0.38 -20.71 -9.99
C GLU A 182 -1.44 -21.75 -9.58
N ARG A 183 -2.70 -21.49 -9.87
CA ARG A 183 -3.81 -22.40 -9.57
C ARG A 183 -4.04 -23.50 -10.63
N ILE A 184 -3.44 -23.33 -11.79
CA ILE A 184 -3.49 -24.29 -12.89
C ILE A 184 -2.35 -25.29 -12.76
#